data_6cadc9d124e268257718a3d49a85d704
#
_entry.id   6cadc9d124e268257718a3d49a85d704
#
_cell.length_a   1.000
_cell.length_b   1.000
_cell.length_c   1.000
_cell.angle_alpha   90.00
_cell.angle_beta   90.00
_cell.angle_gamma   90.00
#
_symmetry.space_group_name_H-M   'P 1'
#
loop_
_entity.id
_entity.type
_entity.pdbx_description
1 polymer ?
#
loop_
_entity_poly.entity_id
_entity_poly.type
_entity_poly.pdbx_seq_one_letter_code
_entity_poly.pdbx_strand_id
1 'polypeptide(L)'
;MADESYPEDLRYHPEHDWARIEGDKAAFGITWYAQDALGEVVFFDPPEVGAELSAGQAYAEVESVKAVSDVFAPLSGEILEVNEALADTPEKINDDPYGDGWMVKVRLSDPGEADQLLDVAAYRDLLSSEA
;
A
#
# COMPACT_ATOMS: atom_id res chain seq x y z
N MET A 1 17.88 -2.29 -2.10
CA MET A 1 16.58 -2.15 -1.41
C MET A 1 16.56 -0.85 -0.62
N ALA A 2 15.37 -0.31 -0.39
CA ALA A 2 15.23 0.94 0.34
C ALA A 2 15.60 0.75 1.81
N ASP A 3 16.09 1.82 2.43
CA ASP A 3 16.31 1.85 3.88
C ASP A 3 14.95 1.93 4.59
N GLU A 4 14.89 1.39 5.79
CA GLU A 4 13.68 1.44 6.60
C GLU A 4 13.24 2.89 6.82
N SER A 5 12.03 3.21 6.37
CA SER A 5 11.49 4.54 6.52
C SER A 5 9.96 4.50 6.58
N TYR A 6 9.39 5.48 7.27
CA TYR A 6 7.94 5.63 7.41
C TYR A 6 7.63 7.12 7.32
N PRO A 7 7.26 7.61 6.10
CA PRO A 7 7.00 9.03 5.91
C PRO A 7 5.90 9.59 6.82
N GLU A 8 6.10 10.80 7.30
CA GLU A 8 5.18 11.44 8.24
C GLU A 8 3.90 11.97 7.56
N ASP A 9 3.95 12.18 6.26
CA ASP A 9 2.82 12.71 5.49
C ASP A 9 1.86 11.64 4.99
N LEU A 10 2.10 10.37 5.36
CA LEU A 10 1.23 9.26 4.97
C LEU A 10 0.34 8.83 6.13
N ARG A 11 -0.71 8.09 5.79
CA ARG A 11 -1.52 7.35 6.74
C ARG A 11 -1.28 5.87 6.54
N TYR A 12 -1.50 5.09 7.59
CA TYR A 12 -1.13 3.67 7.62
C TYR A 12 -2.28 2.80 8.08
N HIS A 13 -2.45 1.66 7.41
CA HIS A 13 -3.42 0.64 7.80
C HIS A 13 -2.70 -0.42 8.65
N PRO A 14 -3.37 -1.00 9.66
CA PRO A 14 -2.74 -2.03 10.52
C PRO A 14 -2.22 -3.25 9.77
N GLU A 15 -2.69 -3.50 8.55
CA GLU A 15 -2.20 -4.61 7.72
C GLU A 15 -0.98 -4.22 6.88
N HIS A 16 -0.35 -3.07 7.21
CA HIS A 16 0.92 -2.61 6.61
C HIS A 16 0.77 -2.08 5.19
N ASP A 17 -0.32 -1.35 4.95
CA ASP A 17 -0.53 -0.61 3.72
C ASP A 17 -0.46 0.88 4.03
N TRP A 18 -0.05 1.68 3.04
CA TRP A 18 0.00 3.13 3.22
C TRP A 18 -0.98 3.82 2.27
N ALA A 19 -1.39 5.02 2.64
CA ALA A 19 -2.21 5.89 1.80
C ALA A 19 -1.61 7.29 1.78
N ARG A 20 -1.41 7.82 0.57
CA ARG A 20 -1.03 9.23 0.38
C ARG A 20 -2.27 9.95 -0.12
N ILE A 21 -2.84 10.79 0.72
CA ILE A 21 -4.13 11.43 0.47
C ILE A 21 -3.94 12.84 -0.06
N GLU A 22 -4.59 13.16 -1.19
CA GLU A 22 -4.59 14.49 -1.77
C GLU A 22 -6.03 14.84 -2.17
N GLY A 23 -6.72 15.60 -1.30
CA GLY A 23 -8.12 15.94 -1.52
C GLY A 23 -9.01 14.71 -1.50
N ASP A 24 -9.71 14.44 -2.59
CA ASP A 24 -10.60 13.27 -2.72
C ASP A 24 -9.92 12.08 -3.39
N LYS A 25 -8.61 12.15 -3.58
CA LYS A 25 -7.84 11.08 -4.21
C LYS A 25 -6.75 10.58 -3.28
N ALA A 26 -6.30 9.35 -3.51
CA ALA A 26 -5.20 8.78 -2.75
C ALA A 26 -4.43 7.78 -3.61
N ALA A 27 -3.15 7.61 -3.27
CA ALA A 27 -2.34 6.51 -3.80
C ALA A 27 -2.14 5.50 -2.68
N PHE A 28 -2.11 4.23 -3.01
CA PHE A 28 -1.93 3.13 -2.06
C PHE A 28 -0.70 2.30 -2.43
N GLY A 29 -0.09 1.72 -1.43
CA GLY A 29 0.98 0.76 -1.60
C GLY A 29 1.21 0.02 -0.29
N ILE A 30 2.30 -0.76 -0.22
CA ILE A 30 2.68 -1.46 1.01
C ILE A 30 3.86 -0.73 1.66
N THR A 31 3.95 -0.86 2.99
CA THR A 31 4.99 -0.16 3.76
C THR A 31 6.34 -0.84 3.61
N TRP A 32 7.39 -0.16 4.09
CA TRP A 32 8.72 -0.76 4.15
C TRP A 32 8.70 -2.07 4.93
N TYR A 33 7.98 -2.11 6.06
CA TYR A 33 7.88 -3.33 6.88
C TYR A 33 7.29 -4.48 6.07
N ALA A 34 6.22 -4.22 5.31
CA ALA A 34 5.56 -5.25 4.52
C ALA A 34 6.49 -5.81 3.44
N GLN A 35 7.20 -4.96 2.71
CA GLN A 35 8.10 -5.44 1.66
C GLN A 35 9.30 -6.18 2.24
N ASP A 36 9.77 -5.76 3.43
CA ASP A 36 10.88 -6.43 4.09
C ASP A 36 10.47 -7.83 4.54
N ALA A 37 9.26 -7.97 5.08
CA ALA A 37 8.74 -9.27 5.50
C ALA A 37 8.52 -10.21 4.31
N LEU A 38 8.09 -9.66 3.17
CA LEU A 38 7.89 -10.45 1.94
C LEU A 38 9.20 -10.90 1.31
N GLY A 39 10.23 -10.06 1.36
CA GLY A 39 11.45 -10.27 0.61
C GLY A 39 11.32 -9.80 -0.83
N GLU A 40 12.17 -10.29 -1.73
CA GLU A 40 12.20 -9.82 -3.11
C GLU A 40 10.89 -10.09 -3.84
N VAL A 41 10.21 -9.02 -4.26
CA VAL A 41 8.96 -9.13 -5.00
C VAL A 41 9.25 -9.48 -6.45
N VAL A 42 8.57 -10.51 -6.96
CA VAL A 42 8.76 -11.00 -8.32
C VAL A 42 7.53 -10.86 -9.19
N PHE A 43 6.36 -10.61 -8.58
CA PHE A 43 5.12 -10.45 -9.34
C PHE A 43 4.12 -9.61 -8.55
N PHE A 44 3.41 -8.73 -9.26
CA PHE A 44 2.30 -7.95 -8.73
C PHE A 44 1.06 -8.24 -9.56
N ASP A 45 -0.01 -8.70 -8.91
CA ASP A 45 -1.29 -9.00 -9.57
C ASP A 45 -2.23 -7.82 -9.30
N PRO A 46 -2.41 -6.91 -10.28
CA PRO A 46 -3.16 -5.69 -10.06
C PRO A 46 -4.66 -5.91 -10.15
N PRO A 47 -5.44 -4.99 -9.54
CA PRO A 47 -6.89 -4.95 -9.76
C PRO A 47 -7.19 -4.29 -11.10
N GLU A 48 -8.46 -4.23 -11.45
CA GLU A 48 -8.89 -3.55 -12.69
C GLU A 48 -9.25 -2.10 -12.41
N VAL A 49 -8.89 -1.21 -13.34
CA VAL A 49 -9.34 0.19 -13.32
C VAL A 49 -10.86 0.20 -13.35
N GLY A 50 -11.46 1.04 -12.53
CA GLY A 50 -12.92 1.13 -12.40
C GLY A 50 -13.49 0.25 -11.29
N ALA A 51 -12.70 -0.67 -10.74
CA ALA A 51 -13.17 -1.50 -9.63
C ALA A 51 -13.38 -0.67 -8.38
N GLU A 52 -14.37 -1.04 -7.58
CA GLU A 52 -14.64 -0.38 -6.32
C GLU A 52 -14.07 -1.16 -5.16
N LEU A 53 -13.45 -0.43 -4.22
CA LEU A 53 -12.82 -1.01 -3.05
C LEU A 53 -13.54 -0.57 -1.79
N SER A 54 -13.58 -1.49 -0.82
CA SER A 54 -14.00 -1.15 0.54
C SER A 54 -12.78 -1.19 1.46
N ALA A 55 -12.71 -0.28 2.41
CA ALA A 55 -11.60 -0.24 3.37
C ALA A 55 -11.46 -1.60 4.05
N GLY A 56 -10.23 -2.11 4.10
CA GLY A 56 -9.93 -3.43 4.67
C GLY A 56 -10.08 -4.60 3.72
N GLN A 57 -10.57 -4.36 2.50
CA GLN A 57 -10.75 -5.41 1.50
C GLN A 57 -9.41 -5.70 0.79
N ALA A 58 -9.12 -6.98 0.55
CA ALA A 58 -7.99 -7.34 -0.30
C ALA A 58 -8.30 -6.94 -1.74
N TYR A 59 -7.40 -6.22 -2.40
CA TYR A 59 -7.64 -5.74 -3.76
C TYR A 59 -6.58 -6.19 -4.77
N ALA A 60 -5.47 -6.72 -4.28
CA ALA A 60 -4.36 -7.15 -5.14
C ALA A 60 -3.56 -8.22 -4.42
N GLU A 61 -2.63 -8.84 -5.14
CA GLU A 61 -1.68 -9.79 -4.55
C GLU A 61 -0.27 -9.43 -4.99
N VAL A 62 0.69 -9.70 -4.11
CA VAL A 62 2.12 -9.61 -4.46
C VAL A 62 2.76 -10.95 -4.18
N GLU A 63 3.60 -11.40 -5.10
CA GLU A 63 4.39 -12.61 -4.91
C GLU A 63 5.85 -12.25 -4.73
N SER A 64 6.47 -12.86 -3.75
CA SER A 64 7.91 -12.77 -3.55
C SER A 64 8.54 -14.13 -3.82
N VAL A 65 9.85 -14.21 -3.74
CA VAL A 65 10.58 -15.46 -3.90
C VAL A 65 10.20 -16.51 -2.85
N LYS A 66 9.56 -16.11 -1.75
CA LYS A 66 9.25 -17.00 -0.63
C LYS A 66 7.76 -17.06 -0.23
N ALA A 67 6.92 -16.15 -0.72
CA ALA A 67 5.54 -16.06 -0.25
C ALA A 67 4.62 -15.33 -1.23
N VAL A 68 3.32 -15.50 -1.02
CA VAL A 68 2.27 -14.73 -1.69
C VAL A 68 1.48 -14.02 -0.60
N SER A 69 1.17 -12.75 -0.81
CA SER A 69 0.47 -11.95 0.19
C SER A 69 -0.63 -11.12 -0.45
N ASP A 70 -1.77 -11.01 0.23
CA ASP A 70 -2.83 -10.08 -0.16
C ASP A 70 -2.41 -8.65 0.19
N VAL A 71 -2.89 -7.70 -0.61
CA VAL A 71 -2.72 -6.28 -0.34
C VAL A 71 -4.10 -5.71 -0.03
N PHE A 72 -4.21 -4.98 1.08
CA PHE A 72 -5.50 -4.50 1.57
C PHE A 72 -5.68 -3.01 1.32
N ALA A 73 -6.91 -2.62 0.97
CA ALA A 73 -7.23 -1.23 0.73
C ALA A 73 -7.31 -0.48 2.06
N PRO A 74 -6.51 0.58 2.26
CA PRO A 74 -6.62 1.36 3.50
C PRO A 74 -7.87 2.20 3.55
N LEU A 75 -8.43 2.56 2.39
CA LEU A 75 -9.62 3.42 2.27
C LEU A 75 -10.52 2.92 1.16
N SER A 76 -11.81 3.26 1.25
CA SER A 76 -12.78 2.91 0.21
C SER A 76 -12.69 3.87 -0.96
N GLY A 77 -12.87 3.37 -2.17
CA GLY A 77 -12.85 4.21 -3.36
C GLY A 77 -12.88 3.44 -4.65
N GLU A 78 -12.84 4.18 -5.75
CA GLU A 78 -12.81 3.62 -7.10
C GLU A 78 -11.39 3.67 -7.66
N ILE A 79 -10.92 2.58 -8.24
CA ILE A 79 -9.58 2.52 -8.85
C ILE A 79 -9.56 3.40 -10.11
N LEU A 80 -8.73 4.43 -10.07
CA LEU A 80 -8.54 5.34 -11.21
C LEU A 80 -7.35 4.91 -12.07
N GLU A 81 -6.32 4.36 -11.44
CA GLU A 81 -5.06 4.07 -12.13
C GLU A 81 -4.33 2.93 -11.41
N VAL A 82 -3.66 2.10 -12.18
CA VAL A 82 -2.80 1.02 -11.67
C VAL A 82 -1.38 1.32 -12.17
N ASN A 83 -0.38 1.08 -11.33
CA ASN A 83 1.01 1.30 -11.72
C ASN A 83 1.49 0.16 -12.63
N GLU A 84 1.36 0.35 -13.93
CA GLU A 84 1.71 -0.66 -14.92
C GLU A 84 3.21 -0.99 -14.97
N ALA A 85 4.05 -0.08 -14.49
CA ALA A 85 5.49 -0.34 -14.44
C ALA A 85 5.84 -1.53 -13.56
N LEU A 86 4.98 -1.86 -12.58
CA LEU A 86 5.22 -3.00 -11.69
C LEU A 86 5.07 -4.34 -12.40
N ALA A 87 4.42 -4.38 -13.56
CA ALA A 87 4.35 -5.61 -14.35
C ALA A 87 5.74 -6.00 -14.88
N ASP A 88 6.54 -5.02 -15.28
CA ASP A 88 7.88 -5.25 -15.81
C ASP A 88 8.97 -5.21 -14.74
N THR A 89 8.78 -4.37 -13.72
CA THR A 89 9.78 -4.15 -12.67
C THR A 89 9.14 -4.20 -11.28
N PRO A 90 8.63 -5.37 -10.86
CA PRO A 90 7.97 -5.50 -9.55
C PRO A 90 8.90 -5.20 -8.37
N GLU A 91 10.21 -5.32 -8.56
CA GLU A 91 11.21 -5.02 -7.53
C GLU A 91 11.21 -3.55 -7.11
N LYS A 92 10.54 -2.66 -7.84
CA LYS A 92 10.37 -1.28 -7.40
C LYS A 92 9.60 -1.19 -6.09
N ILE A 93 8.76 -2.18 -5.80
CA ILE A 93 8.06 -2.26 -4.51
C ILE A 93 9.08 -2.38 -3.37
N ASN A 94 10.16 -3.11 -3.58
CA ASN A 94 11.23 -3.24 -2.59
C ASN A 94 12.11 -1.99 -2.56
N ASP A 95 12.45 -1.46 -3.73
CA ASP A 95 13.43 -0.39 -3.84
C ASP A 95 12.88 0.97 -3.41
N ASP A 96 11.59 1.22 -3.68
CA ASP A 96 10.98 2.52 -3.40
C ASP A 96 9.49 2.33 -3.11
N PRO A 97 9.15 1.73 -1.96
CA PRO A 97 7.75 1.36 -1.67
C PRO A 97 6.80 2.57 -1.59
N TYR A 98 7.31 3.75 -1.28
CA TYR A 98 6.46 4.95 -1.14
C TYR A 98 6.49 5.86 -2.38
N GLY A 99 7.38 5.59 -3.33
CA GLY A 99 7.50 6.34 -4.56
C GLY A 99 7.15 5.48 -5.76
N ASP A 100 8.17 5.06 -6.52
CA ASP A 100 7.97 4.28 -7.74
C ASP A 100 7.21 2.96 -7.52
N GLY A 101 7.19 2.47 -6.29
CA GLY A 101 6.48 1.24 -5.92
C GLY A 101 5.00 1.42 -5.59
N TRP A 102 4.42 2.59 -5.85
CA TRP A 102 2.98 2.77 -5.63
C TRP A 102 2.19 1.77 -6.48
N MET A 103 1.06 1.32 -5.96
CA MET A 103 0.29 0.25 -6.61
C MET A 103 -0.91 0.75 -7.36
N VAL A 104 -1.76 1.56 -6.71
CA VAL A 104 -3.00 2.07 -7.32
C VAL A 104 -3.23 3.51 -6.90
N LYS A 105 -4.02 4.23 -7.71
CA LYS A 105 -4.58 5.53 -7.34
C LYS A 105 -6.09 5.41 -7.37
N VAL A 106 -6.75 5.98 -6.36
CA VAL A 106 -8.20 5.83 -6.18
C VAL A 106 -8.85 7.19 -5.97
N ARG A 107 -10.14 7.27 -6.35
CA ARG A 107 -11.00 8.36 -5.93
C ARG A 107 -11.73 7.90 -4.67
N LEU A 108 -11.55 8.62 -3.57
CA LEU A 108 -12.10 8.23 -2.28
C LEU A 108 -13.62 8.39 -2.28
N SER A 109 -14.33 7.36 -1.80
CA SER A 109 -15.78 7.43 -1.65
C SER A 109 -16.17 8.04 -0.31
N ASP A 110 -15.29 7.92 0.69
CA ASP A 110 -15.53 8.49 2.02
C ASP A 110 -14.19 8.98 2.60
N PRO A 111 -13.79 10.22 2.26
CA PRO A 111 -12.52 10.76 2.79
C PRO A 111 -12.43 10.77 4.31
N GLY A 112 -13.56 10.78 5.02
CA GLY A 112 -13.57 10.74 6.48
C GLY A 112 -13.01 9.45 7.06
N GLU A 113 -12.96 8.37 6.27
CA GLU A 113 -12.33 7.12 6.71
C GLU A 113 -10.85 7.29 7.07
N ALA A 114 -10.20 8.33 6.51
CA ALA A 114 -8.80 8.58 6.81
C ALA A 114 -8.53 8.82 8.30
N ASP A 115 -9.53 9.29 9.02
CA ASP A 115 -9.41 9.52 10.46
C ASP A 115 -9.28 8.21 11.25
N GLN A 116 -9.64 7.10 10.64
CA GLN A 116 -9.53 5.77 11.26
C GLN A 116 -8.17 5.13 11.01
N LEU A 117 -7.38 5.69 10.11
CA LEU A 117 -6.04 5.19 9.82
C LEU A 117 -5.05 5.71 10.86
N LEU A 118 -3.91 5.01 10.94
CA LEU A 118 -2.84 5.37 11.85
C LEU A 118 -1.98 6.48 11.25
N ASP A 119 -1.55 7.43 12.08
CA ASP A 119 -0.46 8.32 11.68
C ASP A 119 0.87 7.58 11.89
N VAL A 120 1.99 8.23 11.55
CA VAL A 120 3.29 7.57 11.62
C VAL A 120 3.63 7.14 13.05
N ALA A 121 3.29 7.95 14.05
CA ALA A 121 3.60 7.61 15.44
C ALA A 121 2.84 6.37 15.90
N ALA A 122 1.54 6.31 15.60
CA ALA A 122 0.71 5.16 15.95
C ALA A 122 1.16 3.90 15.20
N TYR A 123 1.55 4.06 13.94
CA TYR A 123 2.05 2.93 13.15
C TYR A 123 3.36 2.38 13.70
N ARG A 124 4.29 3.27 14.10
CA ARG A 124 5.55 2.84 14.71
C ARG A 124 5.31 2.10 16.03
N ASP A 125 4.31 2.55 16.81
CA ASP A 125 3.92 1.85 18.03
C ASP A 125 3.40 0.44 17.72
N LEU A 126 2.60 0.32 16.65
CA LEU A 126 2.11 -0.99 16.21
C LEU A 126 3.26 -1.92 15.84
N LEU A 127 4.24 -1.42 15.10
CA LEU A 127 5.41 -2.22 14.70
C LEU A 127 6.21 -2.68 15.90
N SER A 128 6.35 -1.81 16.90
CA SER A 128 7.06 -2.17 18.14
C SER A 128 6.37 -3.30 18.90
N SER A 129 5.04 -3.35 18.88
CA SER A 129 4.31 -4.41 19.57
C SER A 129 4.29 -5.71 18.78
N GLU A 130 4.52 -5.67 17.48
CA GLU A 130 4.59 -6.88 16.64
C GLU A 130 6.01 -7.49 16.60
N ALA A 131 7.00 -6.69 16.94
CA ALA A 131 8.40 -7.10 16.83
C ALA A 131 8.83 -8.14 17.88
#